data_b0f97155c55cdcbd8e5adfff7589e14c
#
_entry.id   b0f97155c55cdcbd8e5adfff7589e14c
#
_cell.length_a   1.000
_cell.length_b   1.000
_cell.length_c   1.000
_cell.angle_alpha   90.00
_cell.angle_beta   90.00
_cell.angle_gamma   90.00
#
_symmetry.space_group_name_H-M   'P 1'
#
loop_
_entity.id
_entity.type
_entity.pdbx_description
1 polymer ?
#
loop_
_entity_poly.entity_id
_entity_poly.type
_entity_poly.pdbx_seq_one_letter_code
_entity_poly.pdbx_strand_id
1 'polypeptide(L)'
;MKEQKLATKQNQVTEAALEVHKNMGLGFGSEEYGWALAYEFGLRNIPFERKKNVKLSYKGAVAGEYNLDFVIGNSLVVSISTGDHLTDMDEAKLKSILRAIKMKTGLTVNFSKDILEIRTV
;
A
#
# COMPACT_ATOMS: atom_id res chain seq x y z
N MET A 1 -15.77 13.79 -8.43
CA MET A 1 -16.50 13.00 -7.47
C MET A 1 -15.79 11.71 -7.14
N LYS A 2 -15.77 10.71 -8.03
CA LYS A 2 -15.00 9.48 -7.81
C LYS A 2 -13.51 9.79 -7.66
N GLU A 3 -12.99 10.68 -8.48
CA GLU A 3 -11.59 11.09 -8.47
C GLU A 3 -11.23 11.89 -7.22
N GLN A 4 -12.14 12.72 -6.73
CA GLN A 4 -11.94 13.48 -5.49
C GLN A 4 -11.91 12.54 -4.28
N LYS A 5 -12.77 11.54 -4.24
CA LYS A 5 -12.78 10.55 -3.16
C LYS A 5 -11.48 9.76 -3.14
N LEU A 6 -10.98 9.37 -4.31
CA LEU A 6 -9.73 8.64 -4.42
C LEU A 6 -8.54 9.50 -4.00
N ALA A 7 -8.47 10.74 -4.44
CA ALA A 7 -7.43 11.68 -4.04
C ALA A 7 -7.45 11.90 -2.52
N THR A 8 -8.64 12.00 -1.92
CA THR A 8 -8.78 12.15 -0.48
C THR A 8 -8.25 10.92 0.26
N LYS A 9 -8.56 9.71 -0.23
CA LYS A 9 -8.04 8.47 0.35
C LYS A 9 -6.52 8.40 0.26
N GLN A 10 -5.95 8.77 -0.88
CA GLN A 10 -4.50 8.82 -1.05
C GLN A 10 -3.85 9.78 -0.05
N ASN A 11 -4.44 10.96 0.13
CA ASN A 11 -3.95 11.94 1.08
C ASN A 11 -4.05 11.44 2.52
N GLN A 12 -5.14 10.80 2.87
CA GLN A 12 -5.32 10.22 4.21
C GLN A 12 -4.28 9.14 4.50
N VAL A 13 -4.00 8.28 3.52
CA VAL A 13 -2.97 7.25 3.65
C VAL A 13 -1.59 7.88 3.80
N THR A 14 -1.29 8.88 2.98
CA THR A 14 -0.01 9.58 3.02
C THR A 14 0.21 10.23 4.38
N GLU A 15 -0.78 10.92 4.90
CA GLU A 15 -0.69 11.55 6.21
C GLU A 15 -0.50 10.54 7.34
N ALA A 16 -1.21 9.41 7.28
CA ALA A 16 -1.05 8.33 8.24
C ALA A 16 0.36 7.73 8.17
N ALA A 17 0.87 7.50 6.97
CA ALA A 17 2.22 6.98 6.77
C ALA A 17 3.29 7.94 7.27
N LEU A 18 3.11 9.24 7.05
CA LEU A 18 4.02 10.26 7.56
C LEU A 18 4.06 10.26 9.09
N GLU A 19 2.91 10.12 9.73
CA GLU A 19 2.82 10.05 11.19
C GLU A 19 3.55 8.81 11.72
N VAL A 20 3.35 7.67 11.10
CA VAL A 20 4.05 6.44 11.47
C VAL A 20 5.56 6.61 11.32
N HIS A 21 6.00 7.13 10.19
CA HIS A 21 7.42 7.33 9.90
C HIS A 21 8.08 8.29 10.90
N LYS A 22 7.38 9.37 11.22
CA LYS A 22 7.85 10.37 12.17
C LYS A 22 8.06 9.78 13.57
N ASN A 23 7.15 8.93 14.02
CA ASN A 23 7.18 8.40 15.38
C ASN A 23 8.04 7.16 15.52
N MET A 24 8.09 6.30 14.51
CA MET A 24 8.88 5.07 14.58
C MET A 24 10.34 5.25 14.19
N GLY A 25 10.61 6.13 13.24
CA GLY A 25 11.96 6.27 12.70
C GLY A 25 12.33 5.11 11.77
N LEU A 26 13.62 4.86 11.62
CA LEU A 26 14.18 3.92 10.65
C LEU A 26 14.54 2.58 11.30
N GLY A 27 14.75 1.57 10.47
CA GLY A 27 15.37 0.31 10.88
C GLY A 27 14.42 -0.82 11.23
N PHE A 28 13.12 -0.64 11.07
CA PHE A 28 12.15 -1.69 11.35
C PHE A 28 11.77 -2.44 10.06
N GLY A 29 11.14 -3.59 10.23
CA GLY A 29 10.68 -4.39 9.11
C GLY A 29 9.27 -4.01 8.66
N SER A 30 8.85 -4.57 7.53
CA SER A 30 7.53 -4.29 6.97
C SER A 30 6.38 -4.69 7.91
N GLU A 31 6.58 -5.71 8.74
CA GLU A 31 5.56 -6.14 9.69
C GLU A 31 5.30 -5.08 10.76
N GLU A 32 6.37 -4.50 11.33
CA GLU A 32 6.25 -3.48 12.36
C GLU A 32 5.63 -2.20 11.81
N TYR A 33 6.09 -1.75 10.62
CA TYR A 33 5.50 -0.59 9.97
C TYR A 33 4.05 -0.85 9.57
N GLY A 34 3.75 -2.06 9.11
CA GLY A 34 2.39 -2.45 8.75
C GLY A 34 1.46 -2.42 9.95
N TRP A 35 1.91 -2.95 11.09
CA TRP A 35 1.12 -2.91 12.32
C TRP A 35 0.83 -1.46 12.74
N ALA A 36 1.86 -0.63 12.73
CA ALA A 36 1.73 0.78 13.12
C ALA A 36 0.80 1.54 12.18
N LEU A 37 0.91 1.28 10.88
CA LEU A 37 0.04 1.91 9.89
C LEU A 37 -1.42 1.49 10.08
N ALA A 38 -1.66 0.19 10.35
CA ALA A 38 -3.00 -0.30 10.64
C ALA A 38 -3.57 0.38 11.88
N TYR A 39 -2.77 0.51 12.93
CA TYR A 39 -3.18 1.18 14.16
C TYR A 39 -3.52 2.65 13.88
N GLU A 40 -2.69 3.34 13.11
CA GLU A 40 -2.92 4.73 12.73
C GLU A 40 -4.20 4.90 11.90
N PHE A 41 -4.46 3.99 10.98
CA PHE A 41 -5.71 3.99 10.21
C PHE A 41 -6.91 3.88 11.15
N GLY A 42 -6.82 3.02 12.17
CA GLY A 42 -7.88 2.88 13.16
C GLY A 42 -8.13 4.18 13.93
N LEU A 43 -7.05 4.85 14.36
CA LEU A 43 -7.16 6.14 15.06
C LEU A 43 -7.81 7.21 14.20
N ARG A 44 -7.62 7.15 12.89
CA ARG A 44 -8.14 8.12 11.92
C ARG A 44 -9.48 7.72 11.32
N ASN A 45 -10.03 6.61 11.78
CA ASN A 45 -11.29 6.07 11.26
C ASN A 45 -11.26 5.82 9.74
N ILE A 46 -10.12 5.33 9.25
CA ILE A 46 -9.95 4.95 7.84
C ILE A 46 -10.22 3.45 7.73
N PRO A 47 -11.31 3.03 7.04
CA PRO A 47 -11.58 1.60 6.86
C PRO A 47 -10.53 0.96 5.96
N PHE A 48 -10.08 -0.23 6.33
CA PHE A 48 -9.09 -0.94 5.54
C PHE A 48 -9.22 -2.45 5.71
N GLU A 49 -8.66 -3.19 4.75
CA GLU A 49 -8.37 -4.61 4.90
C GLU A 49 -6.86 -4.77 4.89
N ARG A 50 -6.32 -5.59 5.79
CA ARG A 50 -4.89 -5.84 5.88
C ARG A 50 -4.59 -7.28 5.49
N LYS A 51 -3.48 -7.50 4.78
CA LYS A 51 -3.03 -8.83 4.34
C LYS A 51 -4.10 -9.57 3.56
N LYS A 52 -4.75 -8.85 2.65
CA LYS A 52 -5.78 -9.43 1.81
C LYS A 52 -5.16 -10.37 0.78
N ASN A 53 -5.56 -11.63 0.83
CA ASN A 53 -5.11 -12.62 -0.15
C ASN A 53 -5.87 -12.44 -1.46
N VAL A 54 -5.14 -12.39 -2.57
CA VAL A 54 -5.71 -12.34 -3.92
C VAL A 54 -5.09 -13.44 -4.75
N LYS A 55 -5.87 -13.98 -5.68
CA LYS A 55 -5.42 -15.03 -6.59
C LYS A 55 -5.04 -14.41 -7.92
N LEU A 56 -3.89 -14.83 -8.43
CA LEU A 56 -3.40 -14.40 -9.74
C LEU A 56 -3.78 -15.49 -10.74
N SER A 57 -4.64 -15.12 -11.70
CA SER A 57 -5.15 -16.07 -12.70
C SER A 57 -4.35 -15.98 -14.00
N TYR A 58 -4.18 -17.13 -14.64
CA TYR A 58 -3.63 -17.22 -15.98
C TYR A 58 -4.51 -18.15 -16.78
N LYS A 59 -5.17 -17.62 -17.80
CA LYS A 59 -6.04 -18.37 -18.71
C LYS A 59 -7.05 -19.25 -17.97
N GLY A 60 -7.65 -18.70 -16.92
CA GLY A 60 -8.67 -19.39 -16.13
C GLY A 60 -8.14 -20.30 -15.02
N ALA A 61 -6.82 -20.50 -14.95
CA ALA A 61 -6.19 -21.26 -13.88
C ALA A 61 -5.52 -20.32 -12.88
N VAL A 62 -5.38 -20.76 -11.63
CA VAL A 62 -4.68 -19.98 -10.60
C VAL A 62 -3.19 -20.19 -10.77
N ALA A 63 -2.48 -19.12 -11.15
CA ALA A 63 -1.02 -19.14 -11.30
C ALA A 63 -0.31 -18.98 -9.97
N GLY A 64 -0.96 -18.34 -8.99
CA GLY A 64 -0.38 -18.11 -7.69
C GLY A 64 -1.29 -17.26 -6.81
N GLU A 65 -0.81 -16.95 -5.64
CA GLU A 65 -1.50 -16.10 -4.67
C GLU A 65 -0.58 -14.97 -4.24
N TYR A 66 -1.17 -13.84 -3.86
CA TYR A 66 -0.45 -12.69 -3.39
C TYR A 66 -1.20 -12.04 -2.23
N ASN A 67 -0.48 -11.65 -1.20
CA ASN A 67 -1.08 -10.94 -0.07
C ASN A 67 -0.82 -9.45 -0.22
N LEU A 68 -1.90 -8.68 -0.33
CA LEU A 68 -1.84 -7.23 -0.37
C LEU A 68 -1.65 -6.70 1.05
N ASP A 69 -0.73 -5.76 1.23
CA ASP A 69 -0.49 -5.19 2.56
C ASP A 69 -1.74 -4.49 3.08
N PHE A 70 -2.34 -3.63 2.26
CA PHE A 70 -3.59 -2.94 2.60
C PHE A 70 -4.45 -2.71 1.38
N VAL A 71 -5.76 -2.76 1.58
CA VAL A 71 -6.74 -2.28 0.63
C VAL A 71 -7.64 -1.28 1.35
N ILE A 72 -7.69 -0.06 0.83
CA ILE A 72 -8.47 1.03 1.41
C ILE A 72 -9.75 1.20 0.58
N GLY A 73 -10.88 0.82 1.16
CA GLY A 73 -12.12 0.73 0.40
C GLY A 73 -11.94 -0.31 -0.70
N ASN A 74 -12.59 -0.13 -1.83
CA ASN A 74 -12.41 -1.01 -2.99
C ASN A 74 -11.62 -0.32 -4.11
N SER A 75 -10.82 0.68 -3.77
CA SER A 75 -10.25 1.56 -4.79
C SER A 75 -8.75 1.77 -4.69
N LEU A 76 -8.13 1.52 -3.54
CA LEU A 76 -6.73 1.85 -3.34
C LEU A 76 -5.98 0.70 -2.68
N VAL A 77 -4.93 0.22 -3.34
CA VAL A 77 -4.00 -0.76 -2.76
C VAL A 77 -2.79 -0.03 -2.23
N VAL A 78 -2.37 -0.34 -1.02
CA VAL A 78 -1.16 0.22 -0.42
C VAL A 78 -0.16 -0.90 -0.18
N SER A 79 1.03 -0.74 -0.74
CA SER A 79 2.14 -1.69 -0.60
C SER A 79 3.24 -1.06 0.25
N ILE A 80 3.78 -1.82 1.19
CA ILE A 80 4.87 -1.37 2.06
C ILE A 80 6.18 -1.92 1.56
N SER A 81 7.20 -1.07 1.52
CA SER A 81 8.56 -1.44 1.20
C SER A 81 9.50 -1.00 2.32
N THR A 82 10.59 -1.74 2.50
CA THR A 82 11.69 -1.40 3.40
C THR A 82 13.04 -1.52 2.70
N GLY A 83 13.05 -1.47 1.37
CA GLY A 83 14.26 -1.51 0.57
C GLY A 83 15.00 -0.17 0.55
N ASP A 84 16.15 -0.14 -0.11
CA ASP A 84 16.97 1.07 -0.18
C ASP A 84 16.25 2.21 -0.90
N HIS A 85 15.58 1.90 -2.00
CA HIS A 85 14.82 2.84 -2.80
C HIS A 85 13.64 2.14 -3.44
N LEU A 86 12.58 2.90 -3.71
CA LEU A 86 11.53 2.44 -4.61
C LEU A 86 12.07 2.48 -6.03
N THR A 87 11.82 1.42 -6.78
CA THR A 87 12.35 1.26 -8.15
C THR A 87 11.21 1.21 -9.16
N ASP A 88 11.57 1.32 -10.44
CA ASP A 88 10.61 1.14 -11.53
C ASP A 88 10.03 -0.28 -11.52
N MET A 89 10.80 -1.25 -11.04
CA MET A 89 10.32 -2.64 -10.91
C MET A 89 9.24 -2.73 -9.81
N ASP A 90 9.40 -2.00 -8.70
CA ASP A 90 8.37 -1.97 -7.66
C ASP A 90 7.05 -1.42 -8.22
N GLU A 91 7.12 -0.35 -9.01
CA GLU A 91 5.94 0.19 -9.67
C GLU A 91 5.34 -0.78 -10.67
N ALA A 92 6.17 -1.41 -11.49
CA ALA A 92 5.72 -2.37 -12.51
C ALA A 92 5.03 -3.57 -11.86
N LYS A 93 5.56 -4.05 -10.75
CA LYS A 93 4.97 -5.16 -10.00
C LYS A 93 3.59 -4.78 -9.48
N LEU A 94 3.48 -3.60 -8.86
CA LEU A 94 2.19 -3.14 -8.35
C LEU A 94 1.18 -2.94 -9.47
N LYS A 95 1.60 -2.37 -10.59
CA LYS A 95 0.74 -2.24 -11.77
C LYS A 95 0.20 -3.57 -12.24
N SER A 96 1.05 -4.59 -12.28
CA SER A 96 0.66 -5.95 -12.72
C SER A 96 -0.36 -6.55 -11.76
N ILE A 97 -0.14 -6.38 -10.45
CA ILE A 97 -1.07 -6.86 -9.44
C ILE A 97 -2.42 -6.15 -9.57
N LEU A 98 -2.41 -4.83 -9.70
CA LEU A 98 -3.64 -4.04 -9.88
C LEU A 98 -4.43 -4.51 -11.09
N ARG A 99 -3.75 -4.76 -12.20
CA ARG A 99 -4.39 -5.28 -13.42
C ARG A 99 -5.03 -6.64 -13.17
N ALA A 100 -4.33 -7.52 -12.47
CA ALA A 100 -4.82 -8.87 -12.19
C ALA A 100 -6.07 -8.87 -11.32
N ILE A 101 -6.18 -7.94 -10.38
CA ILE A 101 -7.32 -7.84 -9.46
C ILE A 101 -8.36 -6.81 -9.89
N LYS A 102 -8.16 -6.19 -11.07
CA LYS A 102 -9.07 -5.22 -11.67
C LYS A 102 -9.27 -3.97 -10.80
N MET A 103 -8.19 -3.50 -10.20
CA MET A 103 -8.16 -2.23 -9.48
C MET A 103 -7.27 -1.25 -10.24
N LYS A 104 -7.47 0.05 -10.04
CA LYS A 104 -6.84 1.07 -10.87
C LYS A 104 -5.69 1.80 -10.20
N THR A 105 -5.71 1.92 -8.89
CA THR A 105 -4.78 2.80 -8.20
C THR A 105 -4.12 2.12 -7.03
N GLY A 106 -2.82 2.36 -6.90
CA GLY A 106 -2.03 1.87 -5.79
C GLY A 106 -1.02 2.90 -5.33
N LEU A 107 -0.59 2.76 -4.10
CA LEU A 107 0.52 3.50 -3.53
C LEU A 107 1.55 2.48 -3.05
N THR A 108 2.82 2.74 -3.35
CA THR A 108 3.90 2.01 -2.70
C THR A 108 4.62 2.99 -1.79
N VAL A 109 4.83 2.57 -0.53
CA VAL A 109 5.35 3.41 0.54
C VAL A 109 6.61 2.76 1.09
N ASN A 110 7.72 3.49 1.07
CA ASN A 110 8.98 3.00 1.63
C ASN A 110 9.34 3.77 2.89
N PHE A 111 9.41 3.05 4.01
CA PHE A 111 9.68 3.62 5.32
C PHE A 111 11.17 3.66 5.68
N SER A 112 12.04 3.08 4.86
CA SER A 112 13.45 2.90 5.22
C SER A 112 14.33 4.11 4.94
N LYS A 113 13.77 5.20 4.41
CA LYS A 113 14.50 6.43 4.10
C LYS A 113 14.22 7.51 5.14
N ASP A 114 15.15 8.45 5.28
CA ASP A 114 14.97 9.63 6.15
C ASP A 114 13.72 10.40 5.74
N ILE A 115 13.48 10.49 4.43
CA ILE A 115 12.27 11.07 3.89
C ILE A 115 11.42 9.91 3.36
N LEU A 116 10.15 9.88 3.77
CA LEU A 116 9.23 8.84 3.32
C LEU A 116 9.09 8.90 1.80
N GLU A 117 9.38 7.77 1.14
CA GLU A 117 9.18 7.66 -0.31
C GLU A 117 7.78 7.12 -0.57
N ILE A 118 7.05 7.79 -1.45
CA ILE A 118 5.73 7.32 -1.89
C ILE A 118 5.66 7.46 -3.40
N ARG A 119 5.26 6.39 -4.07
CA ARG A 119 4.97 6.42 -5.51
C ARG A 119 3.53 6.01 -5.73
N THR A 120 2.82 6.80 -6.52
CA THR A 120 1.46 6.48 -6.97
C THR A 120 1.54 5.74 -8.29
N VAL A 121 0.77 4.68 -8.36
CA VAL A 121 0.77 3.82 -9.55
C VAL A 121 -0.58 3.87 -10.24
#